data_a4278861f3909722c1a1cda4687728bb
#
_entry.id   a4278861f3909722c1a1cda4687728bb
#
_cell.length_a   1.000
_cell.length_b   1.000
_cell.length_c   1.000
_cell.angle_alpha   90.00
_cell.angle_beta   90.00
_cell.angle_gamma   90.00
#
_symmetry.space_group_name_H-M   'P 1'
#
loop_
_entity.id
_entity.type
_entity.pdbx_description
1 polymer ?
#
loop_
_entity_poly.entity_id
_entity_poly.type
_entity_poly.pdbx_seq_one_letter_code
_entity_poly.pdbx_strand_id
1 'polypeptide(L)'
;MRSLHGTGVALITPMLPNGKIDFKSFKKLLRHTSKADYWVTLGTTAESATLTRSEKTAILEFVIGNNTKKIPVVCGFGGNNTSEVINELESIDFTGVTAILSVSPYYNKPSQEGIIKHYSLIADKSTVPVILYNVPGRTSSNLSDKTTIQ
;
A
#
# COMPACT_ATOMS: atom_id res chain seq x y z
N MET A 1 10.63 14.80 6.71
CA MET A 1 9.98 13.76 5.88
C MET A 1 10.88 13.49 4.67
N ARG A 2 11.30 12.25 4.42
CA ARG A 2 11.98 11.93 3.14
C ARG A 2 10.95 12.14 2.04
N SER A 3 11.26 13.02 1.11
CA SER A 3 10.38 13.38 0.01
C SER A 3 10.27 12.23 -1.00
N LEU A 4 9.05 11.87 -1.40
CA LEU A 4 8.79 10.90 -2.47
C LEU A 4 8.86 11.63 -3.82
N HIS A 5 10.07 11.91 -4.29
CA HIS A 5 10.32 12.50 -5.60
C HIS A 5 10.89 11.47 -6.57
N GLY A 6 10.73 11.72 -7.87
CA GLY A 6 11.30 10.89 -8.91
C GLY A 6 10.41 9.73 -9.31
N THR A 7 11.03 8.60 -9.64
CA THR A 7 10.37 7.41 -10.16
C THR A 7 10.11 6.38 -9.07
N GLY A 8 8.83 6.13 -8.77
CA GLY A 8 8.42 5.03 -7.90
C GLY A 8 8.09 3.77 -8.70
N VAL A 9 8.58 2.63 -8.25
CA VAL A 9 8.28 1.34 -8.87
C VAL A 9 7.24 0.58 -8.06
N ALA A 10 6.09 0.29 -8.66
CA ALA A 10 5.12 -0.64 -8.09
C ALA A 10 5.63 -2.08 -8.27
N LEU A 11 6.03 -2.69 -7.15
CA LEU A 11 6.56 -4.05 -7.12
C LEU A 11 5.46 -5.08 -7.35
N ILE A 12 5.73 -6.09 -8.16
CA ILE A 12 4.93 -7.31 -8.24
C ILE A 12 5.24 -8.22 -7.03
N THR A 13 4.36 -9.17 -6.75
CA THR A 13 4.63 -10.28 -5.84
C THR A 13 4.99 -11.52 -6.67
N PRO A 14 6.27 -11.89 -6.77
CA PRO A 14 6.64 -13.13 -7.47
C PRO A 14 6.05 -14.34 -6.77
N MET A 15 5.45 -15.24 -7.54
CA MET A 15 4.82 -16.45 -7.03
C MET A 15 5.39 -17.70 -7.73
N LEU A 16 5.48 -18.79 -6.97
CA LEU A 16 5.78 -20.12 -7.50
C LEU A 16 4.53 -20.70 -8.18
N PRO A 17 4.68 -21.75 -9.03
CA PRO A 17 3.55 -22.40 -9.67
C PRO A 17 2.48 -22.97 -8.72
N ASN A 18 2.84 -23.21 -7.47
CA ASN A 18 1.93 -23.66 -6.42
C ASN A 18 1.25 -22.52 -5.64
N GLY A 19 1.38 -21.26 -6.10
CA GLY A 19 0.79 -20.08 -5.50
C GLY A 19 1.53 -19.51 -4.28
N LYS A 20 2.62 -20.13 -3.82
CA LYS A 20 3.42 -19.58 -2.71
C LYS A 20 4.31 -18.43 -3.19
N ILE A 21 4.59 -17.48 -2.30
CA ILE A 21 5.46 -16.35 -2.58
C ILE A 21 6.89 -16.83 -2.86
N ASP A 22 7.47 -16.41 -3.99
CA ASP A 22 8.88 -16.67 -4.34
C ASP A 22 9.79 -15.54 -3.82
N PHE A 23 10.16 -15.62 -2.57
CA PHE A 23 11.09 -14.66 -1.97
C PHE A 23 12.47 -14.62 -2.62
N LYS A 24 12.90 -15.72 -3.27
CA LYS A 24 14.18 -15.75 -4.01
C LYS A 24 14.12 -14.84 -5.24
N SER A 25 13.06 -14.93 -6.01
CA SER A 25 12.81 -14.04 -7.15
C SER A 25 12.49 -12.62 -6.68
N PHE A 26 11.79 -12.46 -5.57
CA PHE A 26 11.53 -11.14 -4.98
C PHE A 26 12.84 -10.42 -4.62
N LYS A 27 13.80 -11.11 -4.01
CA LYS A 27 15.14 -10.54 -3.73
C LYS A 27 15.87 -10.06 -4.98
N LYS A 28 15.73 -10.80 -6.11
CA LYS A 28 16.29 -10.38 -7.41
C LYS A 28 15.58 -9.12 -7.92
N LEU A 29 14.23 -9.06 -7.78
CA LEU A 29 13.42 -7.91 -8.17
C LEU A 29 13.86 -6.65 -7.41
N LEU A 30 14.01 -6.72 -6.08
CA LEU A 30 14.48 -5.59 -5.27
C LEU A 30 15.87 -5.09 -5.71
N ARG A 31 16.78 -6.00 -6.05
CA ARG A 31 18.10 -5.63 -6.59
C ARG A 31 17.99 -4.97 -7.96
N HIS A 32 17.14 -5.50 -8.84
CA HIS A 32 16.95 -4.97 -10.19
C HIS A 32 16.35 -3.55 -10.15
N THR A 33 15.38 -3.33 -9.29
CA THR A 33 14.68 -2.04 -9.13
C THR A 33 15.39 -1.07 -8.19
N SER A 34 16.60 -1.40 -7.71
CA SER A 34 17.34 -0.63 -6.70
C SER A 34 17.86 0.73 -7.15
N LYS A 35 17.62 1.12 -8.42
CA LYS A 35 17.87 2.46 -8.97
C LYS A 35 16.63 3.36 -8.95
N ALA A 36 15.47 2.83 -8.58
CA ALA A 36 14.27 3.64 -8.40
C ALA A 36 14.42 4.56 -7.18
N ASP A 37 13.71 5.67 -7.20
CA ASP A 37 13.74 6.66 -6.12
C ASP A 37 12.92 6.18 -4.91
N TYR A 38 11.87 5.39 -5.14
CA TYR A 38 11.11 4.72 -4.09
C TYR A 38 10.41 3.46 -4.62
N TRP A 39 10.03 2.57 -3.70
CA TRP A 39 9.23 1.38 -4.00
C TRP A 39 7.81 1.52 -3.48
N VAL A 40 6.85 0.96 -4.24
CA VAL A 40 5.49 0.73 -3.77
C VAL A 40 5.27 -0.77 -3.67
N THR A 41 5.21 -1.30 -2.45
CA THR A 41 4.90 -2.71 -2.18
C THR A 41 3.44 -2.89 -1.82
N LEU A 42 2.87 -4.07 -1.98
CA LEU A 42 1.49 -4.41 -1.62
C LEU A 42 0.41 -3.53 -2.26
N GLY A 43 0.72 -2.86 -3.38
CA GLY A 43 -0.28 -2.17 -4.19
C GLY A 43 -1.09 -3.12 -5.07
N THR A 44 -1.88 -2.57 -5.98
CA THR A 44 -2.66 -3.36 -6.96
C THR A 44 -1.77 -4.23 -7.84
N THR A 45 -0.60 -3.71 -8.26
CA THR A 45 0.40 -4.45 -9.04
C THR A 45 0.94 -5.68 -8.30
N ALA A 46 1.00 -5.63 -6.99
CA ALA A 46 1.42 -6.74 -6.13
C ALA A 46 0.32 -7.80 -5.90
N GLU A 47 -0.84 -7.64 -6.52
CA GLU A 47 -2.00 -8.52 -6.33
C GLU A 47 -2.41 -8.66 -4.85
N SER A 48 -2.26 -7.59 -4.07
CA SER A 48 -2.49 -7.60 -2.61
C SER A 48 -3.87 -8.09 -2.18
N ALA A 49 -4.87 -7.96 -3.05
CA ALA A 49 -6.22 -8.45 -2.79
C ALA A 49 -6.32 -9.98 -2.72
N THR A 50 -5.36 -10.72 -3.27
CA THR A 50 -5.31 -12.19 -3.26
C THR A 50 -4.43 -12.76 -2.14
N LEU A 51 -3.72 -11.88 -1.42
CA LEU A 51 -2.80 -12.26 -0.35
C LEU A 51 -3.51 -12.29 1.00
N THR A 52 -3.19 -13.30 1.80
CA THR A 52 -3.58 -13.36 3.21
C THR A 52 -2.87 -12.27 4.03
N ARG A 53 -3.40 -11.98 5.21
CA ARG A 53 -2.77 -11.01 6.13
C ARG A 53 -1.33 -11.40 6.48
N SER A 54 -1.10 -12.68 6.79
CA SER A 54 0.24 -13.19 7.10
C SER A 54 1.22 -13.06 5.94
N GLU A 55 0.77 -13.27 4.71
CA GLU A 55 1.59 -13.07 3.51
C GLU A 55 1.93 -11.60 3.30
N LYS A 56 0.97 -10.70 3.50
CA LYS A 56 1.23 -9.24 3.42
C LYS A 56 2.28 -8.80 4.44
N THR A 57 2.16 -9.25 5.69
CA THR A 57 3.15 -8.97 6.74
C THR A 57 4.52 -9.52 6.35
N ALA A 58 4.61 -10.77 5.93
CA ALA A 58 5.87 -11.39 5.52
C ALA A 58 6.53 -10.67 4.32
N ILE A 59 5.72 -10.19 3.35
CA ILE A 59 6.21 -9.38 2.23
C ILE A 59 6.78 -8.06 2.71
N LEU A 60 6.07 -7.34 3.58
CA LEU A 60 6.51 -6.05 4.08
C LEU A 60 7.83 -6.19 4.85
N GLU A 61 7.90 -7.12 5.79
CA GLU A 61 9.12 -7.44 6.54
C GLU A 61 10.28 -7.82 5.62
N PHE A 62 10.00 -8.63 4.59
CA PHE A 62 11.00 -9.04 3.61
C PHE A 62 11.53 -7.85 2.80
N VAL A 63 10.66 -6.96 2.33
CA VAL A 63 11.06 -5.75 1.57
C VAL A 63 11.91 -4.84 2.45
N ILE A 64 11.48 -4.55 3.67
CA ILE A 64 12.22 -3.70 4.61
C ILE A 64 13.56 -4.34 4.98
N GLY A 65 13.59 -5.62 5.34
CA GLY A 65 14.80 -6.33 5.73
C GLY A 65 15.84 -6.49 4.61
N ASN A 66 15.41 -6.45 3.33
CA ASN A 66 16.31 -6.50 2.18
C ASN A 66 16.61 -5.13 1.56
N ASN A 67 16.11 -4.04 2.15
CA ASN A 67 16.31 -2.67 1.67
C ASN A 67 17.67 -2.09 2.10
N THR A 68 18.76 -2.67 1.62
CA THR A 68 20.13 -2.28 1.99
C THR A 68 20.50 -0.85 1.56
N LYS A 69 19.82 -0.31 0.54
CA LYS A 69 20.05 1.06 0.05
C LYS A 69 19.18 2.11 0.74
N LYS A 70 18.33 1.71 1.67
CA LYS A 70 17.39 2.59 2.37
C LYS A 70 16.51 3.41 1.42
N ILE A 71 16.06 2.77 0.33
CA ILE A 71 15.09 3.34 -0.62
C ILE A 71 13.77 3.57 0.14
N PRO A 72 13.12 4.73 0.00
CA PRO A 72 11.80 4.96 0.60
C PRO A 72 10.80 3.88 0.17
N VAL A 73 10.02 3.36 1.12
CA VAL A 73 9.02 2.32 0.86
C VAL A 73 7.63 2.86 1.14
N VAL A 74 6.78 2.80 0.13
CA VAL A 74 5.35 3.05 0.25
C VAL A 74 4.64 1.70 0.32
N CYS A 75 3.80 1.51 1.33
CA CYS A 75 3.04 0.28 1.52
C CYS A 75 1.61 0.46 1.03
N GLY A 76 1.16 -0.33 0.05
CA GLY A 76 -0.25 -0.42 -0.31
C GLY A 76 -1.04 -0.98 0.87
N PHE A 77 -1.99 -0.19 1.35
CA PHE A 77 -2.74 -0.49 2.55
C PHE A 77 -4.15 0.10 2.46
N GLY A 78 -5.17 -0.69 2.62
CA GLY A 78 -6.54 -0.21 2.55
C GLY A 78 -7.55 -1.32 2.29
N GLY A 79 -8.79 -0.96 2.32
CA GLY A 79 -9.92 -1.86 2.15
C GLY A 79 -11.23 -1.09 2.02
N ASN A 80 -12.33 -1.81 1.91
CA ASN A 80 -13.66 -1.23 1.81
C ASN A 80 -14.44 -1.27 3.14
N ASN A 81 -13.86 -1.84 4.19
CA ASN A 81 -14.36 -1.80 5.56
C ASN A 81 -13.42 -0.95 6.42
N THR A 82 -13.85 0.27 6.73
CA THR A 82 -13.04 1.24 7.48
C THR A 82 -12.57 0.69 8.84
N SER A 83 -13.43 -0.01 9.55
CA SER A 83 -13.08 -0.59 10.86
C SER A 83 -12.00 -1.66 10.76
N GLU A 84 -12.07 -2.53 9.75
CA GLU A 84 -11.03 -3.53 9.48
C GLU A 84 -9.70 -2.88 9.14
N VAL A 85 -9.72 -1.83 8.30
CA VAL A 85 -8.51 -1.07 7.94
C VAL A 85 -7.86 -0.47 9.19
N ILE A 86 -8.65 0.10 10.10
CA ILE A 86 -8.15 0.66 11.35
C ILE A 86 -7.55 -0.43 12.25
N ASN A 87 -8.26 -1.54 12.43
CA ASN A 87 -7.77 -2.67 13.24
C ASN A 87 -6.46 -3.24 12.67
N GLU A 88 -6.33 -3.30 11.33
CA GLU A 88 -5.08 -3.71 10.71
C GLU A 88 -3.96 -2.70 10.93
N LEU A 89 -4.22 -1.38 10.82
CA LEU A 89 -3.25 -0.33 11.09
C LEU A 89 -2.64 -0.44 12.49
N GLU A 90 -3.46 -0.73 13.50
CA GLU A 90 -3.01 -0.85 14.88
C GLU A 90 -2.18 -2.10 15.14
N SER A 91 -2.19 -3.09 14.25
CA SER A 91 -1.53 -4.39 14.40
C SER A 91 -0.26 -4.56 13.57
N ILE A 92 0.02 -3.66 12.62
CA ILE A 92 1.18 -3.74 11.71
C ILE A 92 2.28 -2.80 12.19
N ASP A 93 3.51 -3.31 12.22
CA ASP A 93 4.70 -2.47 12.42
C ASP A 93 5.08 -1.78 11.10
N PHE A 94 4.92 -0.46 11.03
CA PHE A 94 5.33 0.37 9.90
C PHE A 94 6.77 0.90 10.01
N THR A 95 7.60 0.33 10.86
CA THR A 95 9.03 0.69 10.94
C THR A 95 9.70 0.49 9.58
N GLY A 96 10.31 1.54 9.06
CA GLY A 96 10.94 1.53 7.73
C GLY A 96 10.00 1.84 6.56
N VAL A 97 8.70 1.99 6.79
CA VAL A 97 7.73 2.48 5.81
C VAL A 97 7.72 4.01 5.81
N THR A 98 7.70 4.61 4.62
CA THR A 98 7.69 6.06 4.44
C THR A 98 6.27 6.63 4.41
N ALA A 99 5.34 5.89 3.80
CA ALA A 99 3.92 6.25 3.69
C ALA A 99 3.09 5.01 3.37
N ILE A 100 1.78 5.09 3.61
CA ILE A 100 0.83 4.11 3.08
C ILE A 100 0.12 4.67 1.85
N LEU A 101 -0.15 3.81 0.85
CA LEU A 101 -0.97 4.09 -0.32
C LEU A 101 -2.34 3.47 -0.09
N SER A 102 -3.32 4.32 0.31
CA SER A 102 -4.64 3.84 0.71
C SER A 102 -5.65 3.98 -0.42
N VAL A 103 -6.20 2.84 -0.86
CA VAL A 103 -7.21 2.81 -1.91
C VAL A 103 -8.56 3.28 -1.37
N SER A 104 -9.30 4.05 -2.19
CA SER A 104 -10.69 4.40 -1.90
C SER A 104 -11.55 3.13 -1.72
N PRO A 105 -12.54 3.12 -0.81
CA PRO A 105 -13.41 1.96 -0.63
C PRO A 105 -14.01 1.50 -1.96
N TYR A 106 -13.83 0.24 -2.27
CA TYR A 106 -14.29 -0.42 -3.49
C TYR A 106 -15.54 -1.26 -3.22
N TYR A 107 -16.30 -1.57 -4.27
CA TYR A 107 -17.51 -2.39 -4.23
C TYR A 107 -18.73 -1.69 -3.61
N ASN A 108 -18.67 -1.19 -2.39
CA ASN A 108 -19.77 -0.57 -1.64
C ASN A 108 -20.07 0.90 -2.01
N LYS A 109 -19.29 1.51 -2.90
CA LYS A 109 -19.53 2.84 -3.52
C LYS A 109 -19.97 3.92 -2.52
N PRO A 110 -19.13 4.33 -1.59
CA PRO A 110 -19.48 5.33 -0.58
C PRO A 110 -19.79 6.71 -1.22
N SER A 111 -20.57 7.54 -0.52
CA SER A 111 -20.72 8.96 -0.86
C SER A 111 -19.40 9.71 -0.67
N GLN A 112 -19.30 10.93 -1.22
CA GLN A 112 -18.09 11.76 -1.03
C GLN A 112 -17.81 12.04 0.45
N GLU A 113 -18.83 12.32 1.24
CA GLU A 113 -18.74 12.47 2.70
C GLU A 113 -18.24 11.19 3.38
N GLY A 114 -18.73 10.03 2.92
CA GLY A 114 -18.26 8.72 3.38
C GLY A 114 -16.78 8.49 3.06
N ILE A 115 -16.31 8.91 1.89
CA ILE A 115 -14.91 8.84 1.50
C ILE A 115 -14.05 9.74 2.40
N ILE A 116 -14.46 10.99 2.62
CA ILE A 116 -13.76 11.92 3.51
C ILE A 116 -13.63 11.29 4.90
N LYS A 117 -14.74 10.81 5.46
CA LYS A 117 -14.75 10.20 6.79
C LYS A 117 -13.85 8.95 6.86
N HIS A 118 -13.86 8.13 5.82
CA HIS A 118 -12.98 6.96 5.72
C HIS A 118 -11.51 7.35 5.81
N TYR A 119 -11.07 8.29 4.98
CA TYR A 119 -9.67 8.71 4.96
C TYR A 119 -9.26 9.50 6.21
N SER A 120 -10.14 10.33 6.78
CA SER A 120 -9.88 11.03 8.04
C SER A 120 -9.60 10.04 9.16
N LEU A 121 -10.45 9.02 9.32
CA LEU A 121 -10.28 7.99 10.35
C LEU A 121 -8.98 7.18 10.15
N ILE A 122 -8.60 6.88 8.90
CA ILE A 122 -7.34 6.21 8.59
C ILE A 122 -6.15 7.13 8.91
N ALA A 123 -6.22 8.40 8.52
CA ALA A 123 -5.16 9.36 8.77
C ALA A 123 -4.93 9.61 10.27
N ASP A 124 -6.00 9.69 11.06
CA ASP A 124 -5.94 9.86 12.51
C ASP A 124 -5.26 8.68 13.23
N LYS A 125 -5.35 7.48 12.66
CA LYS A 125 -4.78 6.25 13.23
C LYS A 125 -3.43 5.87 12.66
N SER A 126 -3.09 6.37 11.48
CA SER A 126 -1.85 6.02 10.80
C SER A 126 -0.65 6.68 11.48
N THR A 127 0.39 5.89 11.76
CA THR A 127 1.69 6.37 12.26
C THR A 127 2.59 6.95 11.16
N VAL A 128 2.19 6.81 9.89
CA VAL A 128 2.91 7.29 8.72
C VAL A 128 1.96 8.06 7.79
N PRO A 129 2.46 8.95 6.92
CA PRO A 129 1.62 9.69 5.98
C PRO A 129 0.75 8.79 5.11
N VAL A 130 -0.47 9.26 4.80
CA VAL A 130 -1.43 8.57 3.93
C VAL A 130 -1.44 9.22 2.56
N ILE A 131 -1.24 8.42 1.52
CA ILE A 131 -1.38 8.80 0.11
C ILE A 131 -2.74 8.29 -0.38
N LEU A 132 -3.59 9.20 -0.82
CA LEU A 132 -4.91 8.86 -1.36
C LEU A 132 -4.74 8.17 -2.73
N TYR A 133 -5.27 6.96 -2.87
CA TYR A 133 -5.22 6.23 -4.14
C TYR A 133 -6.59 6.17 -4.79
N ASN A 134 -6.76 6.99 -5.83
CA ASN A 134 -7.99 7.07 -6.62
C ASN A 134 -7.85 6.25 -7.91
N VAL A 135 -8.65 5.19 -8.04
CA VAL A 135 -8.63 4.30 -9.20
C VAL A 135 -10.07 3.89 -9.60
N PRO A 136 -10.86 4.82 -10.16
CA PRO A 136 -12.29 4.64 -10.39
C PRO A 136 -12.66 3.39 -11.18
N GLY A 137 -11.82 3.01 -12.15
CA GLY A 137 -12.02 1.81 -12.98
C GLY A 137 -11.98 0.49 -12.20
N ARG A 138 -11.41 0.49 -10.98
CA ARG A 138 -11.33 -0.70 -10.11
C ARG A 138 -12.23 -0.60 -8.89
N THR A 139 -12.46 0.61 -8.38
CA THR A 139 -13.24 0.83 -7.17
C THR A 139 -14.71 1.11 -7.46
N SER A 140 -15.05 1.50 -8.70
CA SER A 140 -16.37 2.06 -9.06
C SER A 140 -16.74 3.27 -8.19
N SER A 141 -15.75 3.95 -7.63
CA SER A 141 -15.86 5.14 -6.79
C SER A 141 -14.78 6.14 -7.22
N ASN A 142 -15.11 7.41 -7.26
CA ASN A 142 -14.18 8.48 -7.66
C ASN A 142 -14.11 9.54 -6.57
N LEU A 143 -12.91 9.99 -6.25
CA LEU A 143 -12.68 11.15 -5.39
C LEU A 143 -12.90 12.41 -6.23
N SER A 144 -13.82 13.29 -5.83
CA SER A 144 -13.94 14.60 -6.44
C SER A 144 -12.80 15.52 -5.98
N ASP A 145 -12.56 16.60 -6.74
CA ASP A 145 -11.56 17.60 -6.36
C ASP A 145 -11.85 18.19 -4.98
N LYS A 146 -13.13 18.47 -4.67
CA LYS A 146 -13.56 18.95 -3.35
C LYS A 146 -13.23 17.96 -2.24
N THR A 147 -13.45 16.67 -2.48
CA THR A 147 -13.13 15.59 -1.53
C THR A 147 -11.64 15.49 -1.28
N THR A 148 -10.82 15.72 -2.30
CA THR A 148 -9.36 15.59 -2.22
C THR A 148 -8.71 16.75 -1.47
N ILE A 149 -9.32 17.96 -1.52
CA ILE A 149 -8.79 19.18 -0.91
C ILE A 149 -9.18 19.28 0.58
N GLN A 150 -10.20 18.57 1.00
CA GLN A 150 -10.74 18.59 2.36
C GLN A 150 -9.93 17.71 3.32
#